data_ab0a6108a3d7a4fd080eb917031d9962
#
_entry.id   ab0a6108a3d7a4fd080eb917031d9962
#
_cell.length_a   1.000
_cell.length_b   1.000
_cell.length_c   1.000
_cell.angle_alpha   90.00
_cell.angle_beta   90.00
_cell.angle_gamma   90.00
#
_symmetry.space_group_name_H-M   'P 1'
#
loop_
_entity.id
_entity.type
_entity.pdbx_description
1 polymer ?
#
loop_
_entity_poly.entity_id
_entity_poly.type
_entity_poly.pdbx_seq_one_letter_code
_entity_poly.pdbx_strand_id
1 'polypeptide(L)'
;LERPGGNLEVRRRFHVAAVAAAVAAALSLALSACGGSESSADSNEAPGTYPVRIVTAEFPAKQRLGETTLLRLGVRNTGRKPLPALTVTISVGGKEGHSSSLPFGYRDPQPGLAQPDRPVWALSADYPKANGASARAGAETASPKTFDFGPLKPGATTEAIWKLSAVKTGSYRLFYEIGAGLSSEAKAETAAGTAAGGSFAAKITEVPPETVVTDSGEVVPAPQNPTEANR
;
A
#
# COMPACT_ATOMS: atom_id res chain seq x y z
N LEU A 1 67.19 19.10 -60.05
CA LEU A 1 66.22 17.97 -60.00
C LEU A 1 65.76 17.88 -58.59
N GLU A 2 64.68 18.58 -58.29
CA GLU A 2 64.00 18.53 -56.97
C GLU A 2 62.82 17.56 -57.04
N ARG A 3 62.73 16.69 -56.06
CA ARG A 3 61.56 15.77 -55.88
C ARG A 3 60.53 16.44 -54.94
N PRO A 4 59.25 16.45 -55.31
CA PRO A 4 58.25 16.87 -54.39
C PRO A 4 57.74 15.65 -53.59
N GLY A 5 58.11 15.61 -52.29
CA GLY A 5 57.71 14.54 -51.38
C GLY A 5 57.09 15.05 -50.09
N GLY A 6 56.18 16.02 -50.13
CA GLY A 6 55.66 16.63 -48.92
C GLY A 6 54.11 16.55 -48.65
N ASN A 7 53.33 16.07 -49.62
CA ASN A 7 51.87 16.23 -49.50
C ASN A 7 51.07 15.01 -49.05
N LEU A 8 51.66 13.84 -48.90
CA LEU A 8 50.93 12.61 -48.51
C LEU A 8 50.81 12.44 -46.99
N GLU A 9 51.83 12.87 -46.26
CA GLU A 9 51.80 12.72 -44.77
C GLU A 9 50.84 13.72 -44.09
N VAL A 10 50.74 14.91 -44.61
CA VAL A 10 49.81 15.94 -44.07
C VAL A 10 48.36 15.51 -44.27
N ARG A 11 48.00 14.95 -45.40
CA ARG A 11 46.62 14.45 -45.66
C ARG A 11 46.26 13.27 -44.74
N ARG A 12 47.18 12.40 -44.42
CA ARG A 12 46.96 11.23 -43.54
C ARG A 12 46.70 11.65 -42.10
N ARG A 13 47.36 12.70 -41.63
CA ARG A 13 47.18 13.24 -40.28
C ARG A 13 45.82 13.94 -40.11
N PHE A 14 45.34 14.63 -41.16
CA PHE A 14 44.02 15.25 -41.11
C PHE A 14 42.87 14.25 -41.14
N HIS A 15 43.00 13.12 -41.84
CA HIS A 15 41.96 12.09 -41.86
C HIS A 15 41.90 11.31 -40.53
N VAL A 16 43.01 11.05 -39.87
CA VAL A 16 43.04 10.38 -38.56
C VAL A 16 42.44 11.31 -37.48
N ALA A 17 42.72 12.62 -37.52
CA ALA A 17 42.15 13.57 -36.58
C ALA A 17 40.62 13.76 -36.76
N ALA A 18 40.14 13.76 -38.01
CA ALA A 18 38.73 13.86 -38.32
C ALA A 18 37.92 12.63 -37.88
N VAL A 19 38.47 11.42 -38.02
CA VAL A 19 37.83 10.19 -37.58
C VAL A 19 37.82 10.09 -36.06
N ALA A 20 38.89 10.51 -35.37
CA ALA A 20 38.91 10.53 -33.90
C ALA A 20 37.89 11.53 -33.32
N ALA A 21 37.69 12.68 -33.93
CA ALA A 21 36.69 13.65 -33.50
C ALA A 21 35.26 13.16 -33.72
N ALA A 22 35.00 12.43 -34.80
CA ALA A 22 33.67 11.85 -35.09
C ALA A 22 33.31 10.71 -34.13
N VAL A 23 34.27 9.89 -33.72
CA VAL A 23 34.06 8.81 -32.73
C VAL A 23 33.80 9.37 -31.33
N ALA A 24 34.51 10.44 -30.92
CA ALA A 24 34.30 11.10 -29.64
C ALA A 24 32.93 11.78 -29.56
N ALA A 25 32.43 12.38 -30.66
CA ALA A 25 31.12 12.96 -30.72
C ALA A 25 29.98 11.90 -30.70
N ALA A 26 30.19 10.73 -31.29
CA ALA A 26 29.22 9.62 -31.25
C ALA A 26 29.14 8.96 -29.85
N LEU A 27 30.26 8.88 -29.10
CA LEU A 27 30.25 8.35 -27.73
C LEU A 27 29.54 9.29 -26.73
N SER A 28 29.61 10.61 -26.93
CA SER A 28 28.95 11.56 -26.05
C SER A 28 27.43 11.60 -26.22
N LEU A 29 26.91 11.24 -27.40
CA LEU A 29 25.46 11.10 -27.60
C LEU A 29 24.88 9.79 -27.00
N ALA A 30 25.68 8.75 -26.83
CA ALA A 30 25.23 7.48 -26.27
C ALA A 30 25.12 7.52 -24.72
N LEU A 31 25.81 8.44 -24.01
CA LEU A 31 25.68 8.58 -22.57
C LEU A 31 24.48 9.44 -22.15
N SER A 32 23.83 10.18 -23.07
CA SER A 32 22.63 10.95 -22.76
C SER A 32 21.33 10.14 -22.82
N ALA A 33 21.38 8.88 -23.23
CA ALA A 33 20.21 8.01 -23.38
C ALA A 33 19.91 7.16 -22.14
N CYS A 34 20.73 7.21 -21.08
CA CYS A 34 20.48 6.52 -19.80
C CYS A 34 19.96 7.44 -18.68
N GLY A 35 19.55 8.64 -19.00
CA GLY A 35 18.73 9.47 -18.13
C GLY A 35 17.26 9.20 -18.40
N GLY A 36 16.79 7.97 -18.22
CA GLY A 36 15.38 7.72 -18.03
C GLY A 36 14.99 8.46 -16.76
N SER A 37 14.33 9.61 -16.89
CA SER A 37 13.52 10.15 -15.81
C SER A 37 12.56 9.03 -15.44
N GLU A 38 12.84 8.33 -14.33
CA GLU A 38 11.83 7.56 -13.64
C GLU A 38 10.74 8.57 -13.32
N SER A 39 9.73 8.64 -14.20
CA SER A 39 8.53 9.39 -13.89
C SER A 39 7.95 8.71 -12.66
N SER A 40 8.06 9.37 -11.51
CA SER A 40 7.40 8.89 -10.30
C SER A 40 5.93 8.62 -10.64
N ALA A 41 5.34 7.60 -10.06
CA ALA A 41 3.96 7.18 -10.37
C ALA A 41 2.96 8.35 -10.27
N ASP A 42 3.31 9.37 -9.50
CA ASP A 42 2.56 10.61 -9.23
C ASP A 42 2.76 11.70 -10.29
N SER A 43 3.77 11.63 -11.16
CA SER A 43 4.10 12.72 -12.10
C SER A 43 3.02 12.98 -13.15
N ASN A 44 2.10 12.06 -13.36
CA ASN A 44 0.98 12.15 -14.30
C ASN A 44 -0.39 12.40 -13.63
N GLU A 45 -0.42 12.60 -12.31
CA GLU A 45 -1.66 12.85 -11.60
C GLU A 45 -2.13 14.30 -11.83
N ALA A 46 -3.24 14.44 -12.52
CA ALA A 46 -3.83 15.76 -12.72
C ALA A 46 -4.31 16.33 -11.37
N PRO A 47 -3.84 17.52 -10.96
CA PRO A 47 -4.31 18.14 -9.72
C PRO A 47 -5.80 18.46 -9.79
N GLY A 48 -6.45 18.49 -8.64
CA GLY A 48 -7.85 18.87 -8.54
C GLY A 48 -8.64 18.07 -7.54
N THR A 49 -9.94 18.39 -7.49
CA THR A 49 -10.92 17.75 -6.62
C THR A 49 -11.72 16.74 -7.41
N TYR A 50 -11.83 15.53 -6.88
CA TYR A 50 -12.53 14.39 -7.47
C TYR A 50 -13.69 13.96 -6.57
N PRO A 51 -14.95 14.19 -7.00
CA PRO A 51 -16.10 13.79 -6.19
C PRO A 51 -16.23 12.28 -6.11
N VAL A 52 -16.32 11.76 -4.90
CA VAL A 52 -16.49 10.33 -4.63
C VAL A 52 -17.62 10.08 -3.64
N ARG A 53 -18.13 8.85 -3.62
CA ARG A 53 -19.07 8.37 -2.63
C ARG A 53 -18.59 7.02 -2.09
N ILE A 54 -18.54 6.92 -0.76
CA ILE A 54 -18.34 5.65 -0.08
C ILE A 54 -19.67 4.89 -0.13
N VAL A 55 -19.69 3.76 -0.82
CA VAL A 55 -20.89 2.93 -1.02
C VAL A 55 -20.94 1.71 -0.11
N THR A 56 -19.76 1.27 0.36
CA THR A 56 -19.59 0.21 1.34
C THR A 56 -18.53 0.64 2.34
N ALA A 57 -18.80 0.47 3.62
CA ALA A 57 -17.84 0.67 4.69
C ALA A 57 -18.17 -0.33 5.81
N GLU A 58 -17.43 -1.45 5.86
CA GLU A 58 -17.73 -2.58 6.73
C GLU A 58 -16.47 -3.06 7.43
N PHE A 59 -16.54 -3.16 8.74
CA PHE A 59 -15.55 -3.79 9.59
C PHE A 59 -16.19 -4.27 10.90
N PRO A 60 -16.01 -5.54 11.32
CA PRO A 60 -16.64 -6.06 12.52
C PRO A 60 -16.20 -5.31 13.78
N ALA A 61 -17.19 -4.79 14.53
CA ALA A 61 -16.93 -4.05 15.76
C ALA A 61 -16.52 -4.94 16.96
N LYS A 62 -16.88 -6.22 16.92
CA LYS A 62 -16.52 -7.22 17.94
C LYS A 62 -15.68 -8.30 17.29
N GLN A 63 -14.50 -8.54 17.84
CA GLN A 63 -13.53 -9.51 17.32
C GLN A 63 -12.92 -10.28 18.49
N ARG A 64 -12.34 -11.41 18.22
CA ARG A 64 -11.56 -12.21 19.17
C ARG A 64 -10.10 -12.25 18.76
N LEU A 65 -9.22 -12.41 19.70
CA LEU A 65 -7.79 -12.63 19.44
C LEU A 65 -7.64 -13.85 18.53
N GLY A 66 -6.83 -13.73 17.47
CA GLY A 66 -6.65 -14.77 16.45
C GLY A 66 -7.75 -14.82 15.38
N GLU A 67 -8.88 -14.14 15.58
CA GLU A 67 -9.97 -14.10 14.59
C GLU A 67 -9.52 -13.35 13.33
N THR A 68 -9.89 -13.91 12.18
CA THR A 68 -9.66 -13.29 10.88
C THR A 68 -10.95 -12.69 10.34
N THR A 69 -10.92 -11.40 10.03
CA THR A 69 -12.06 -10.61 9.57
C THR A 69 -11.75 -9.90 8.26
N LEU A 70 -12.78 -9.37 7.60
CA LEU A 70 -12.62 -8.54 6.40
C LEU A 70 -12.96 -7.10 6.71
N LEU A 71 -12.07 -6.18 6.32
CA LEU A 71 -12.37 -4.77 6.15
C LEU A 71 -12.73 -4.56 4.68
N ARG A 72 -13.87 -3.92 4.42
CA ARG A 72 -14.38 -3.63 3.06
C ARG A 72 -14.69 -2.15 2.92
N LEU A 73 -14.16 -1.55 1.87
CA LEU A 73 -14.40 -0.16 1.51
C LEU A 73 -14.77 -0.07 0.03
N GLY A 74 -16.02 0.19 -0.27
CA GLY A 74 -16.51 0.42 -1.63
C GLY A 74 -16.53 1.91 -1.95
N VAL A 75 -15.85 2.32 -3.01
CA VAL A 75 -15.75 3.71 -3.44
C VAL A 75 -16.25 3.84 -4.87
N ARG A 76 -17.16 4.77 -5.09
CA ARG A 76 -17.69 5.14 -6.41
C ARG A 76 -17.19 6.53 -6.81
N ASN A 77 -16.65 6.65 -8.01
CA ASN A 77 -16.40 7.94 -8.63
C ASN A 77 -17.72 8.55 -9.11
N THR A 78 -18.15 9.64 -8.47
CA THR A 78 -19.39 10.36 -8.83
C THR A 78 -19.11 11.55 -9.75
N GLY A 79 -17.85 11.83 -10.04
CA GLY A 79 -17.40 12.90 -10.92
C GLY A 79 -17.49 12.56 -12.39
N ARG A 80 -17.13 13.53 -13.22
CA ARG A 80 -17.07 13.40 -14.68
C ARG A 80 -15.68 13.06 -15.21
N LYS A 81 -14.65 13.17 -14.36
CA LYS A 81 -13.26 12.86 -14.69
C LYS A 81 -12.87 11.55 -14.04
N PRO A 82 -12.00 10.73 -14.66
CA PRO A 82 -11.44 9.57 -13.99
C PRO A 82 -10.55 10.02 -12.81
N LEU A 83 -10.62 9.33 -11.66
CA LEU A 83 -9.60 9.46 -10.64
C LEU A 83 -8.28 8.94 -11.19
N PRO A 84 -7.18 9.66 -11.04
CA PRO A 84 -5.85 9.19 -11.43
C PRO A 84 -5.45 7.88 -10.72
N ALA A 85 -5.63 7.83 -9.41
CA ALA A 85 -5.44 6.64 -8.58
C ALA A 85 -6.41 6.67 -7.40
N LEU A 86 -7.18 5.61 -7.21
CA LEU A 86 -7.94 5.42 -5.99
C LEU A 86 -6.97 4.97 -4.90
N THR A 87 -6.71 5.82 -3.94
CA THR A 87 -5.86 5.47 -2.79
C THR A 87 -6.67 5.39 -1.51
N VAL A 88 -6.25 4.51 -0.60
CA VAL A 88 -6.83 4.39 0.74
C VAL A 88 -5.70 4.43 1.75
N THR A 89 -5.72 5.44 2.61
CA THR A 89 -4.80 5.55 3.73
C THR A 89 -5.49 5.05 4.99
N ILE A 90 -4.86 4.13 5.71
CA ILE A 90 -5.39 3.54 6.93
C ILE A 90 -4.47 3.89 8.10
N SER A 91 -5.07 4.26 9.22
CA SER A 91 -4.37 4.46 10.48
C SER A 91 -5.14 3.86 11.64
N VAL A 92 -4.42 3.44 12.68
CA VAL A 92 -5.01 2.84 13.88
C VAL A 92 -4.68 3.72 15.08
N GLY A 93 -5.70 4.08 15.84
CA GLY A 93 -5.58 4.83 17.08
C GLY A 93 -6.10 4.02 18.26
N GLY A 94 -5.48 4.21 19.43
CA GLY A 94 -6.01 3.79 20.72
C GLY A 94 -6.84 4.91 21.36
N LYS A 95 -7.00 4.86 22.70
CA LYS A 95 -7.69 5.92 23.48
C LYS A 95 -7.05 7.31 23.35
N GLU A 96 -5.78 7.39 22.93
CA GLU A 96 -4.96 8.60 22.92
C GLU A 96 -4.75 9.24 21.52
N GLY A 97 -5.57 8.87 20.52
CA GLY A 97 -5.52 9.48 19.20
C GLY A 97 -4.85 8.64 18.12
N HIS A 98 -4.49 9.29 16.98
CA HIS A 98 -3.87 8.61 15.84
C HIS A 98 -2.47 8.11 16.19
N SER A 99 -2.25 6.81 16.10
CA SER A 99 -0.92 6.25 16.22
C SER A 99 -0.11 6.49 14.94
N SER A 100 1.17 6.82 15.10
CA SER A 100 2.14 6.86 14.00
C SER A 100 2.59 5.45 13.57
N SER A 101 2.20 4.40 14.32
CA SER A 101 2.55 3.02 14.03
C SER A 101 1.91 2.52 12.73
N LEU A 102 2.51 1.48 12.14
CA LEU A 102 1.96 0.79 10.98
C LEU A 102 0.54 0.29 11.28
N PRO A 103 -0.43 0.47 10.37
CA PRO A 103 -1.81 0.03 10.60
C PRO A 103 -1.90 -1.48 10.72
N PHE A 104 -1.06 -2.20 9.98
CA PHE A 104 -1.05 -3.66 9.94
C PHE A 104 0.37 -4.21 10.03
N GLY A 105 0.53 -5.35 10.71
CA GLY A 105 1.72 -6.19 10.59
C GLY A 105 1.56 -7.16 9.43
N TYR A 106 2.66 -7.49 8.79
CA TYR A 106 2.67 -8.57 7.80
C TYR A 106 2.80 -9.92 8.48
N ARG A 107 2.22 -10.95 7.86
CA ARG A 107 2.19 -12.31 8.39
C ARG A 107 3.56 -13.02 8.38
N ASP A 108 4.57 -12.44 7.74
CA ASP A 108 5.96 -12.87 7.82
C ASP A 108 6.68 -12.08 8.92
N PRO A 109 6.70 -12.58 10.17
CA PRO A 109 7.54 -11.97 11.20
C PRO A 109 8.99 -12.23 10.78
N GLN A 110 9.71 -11.17 10.49
CA GLN A 110 11.16 -11.29 10.34
C GLN A 110 11.73 -11.73 11.69
N PRO A 111 12.36 -12.92 11.80
CA PRO A 111 12.93 -13.38 13.06
C PRO A 111 14.00 -12.38 13.51
N GLY A 112 13.85 -11.85 14.73
CA GLY A 112 14.84 -10.97 15.34
C GLY A 112 14.43 -9.49 15.51
N LEU A 113 13.32 -9.03 14.93
CA LEU A 113 12.79 -7.70 15.21
C LEU A 113 11.77 -7.79 16.35
N ALA A 114 12.23 -7.59 17.57
CA ALA A 114 11.34 -7.24 18.69
C ALA A 114 10.78 -5.84 18.40
N GLN A 115 9.62 -5.76 17.76
CA GLN A 115 8.90 -4.48 17.63
C GLN A 115 8.15 -4.22 18.93
N PRO A 116 8.49 -3.18 19.69
CA PRO A 116 7.76 -2.80 20.90
C PRO A 116 6.31 -2.40 20.59
N ASP A 117 6.04 -1.90 19.38
CA ASP A 117 4.72 -1.53 18.89
C ASP A 117 4.15 -2.60 17.97
N ARG A 118 3.72 -3.71 18.53
CA ARG A 118 2.99 -4.72 17.75
C ARG A 118 1.74 -4.08 17.15
N PRO A 119 1.51 -4.21 15.82
CA PRO A 119 0.28 -3.77 15.21
C PRO A 119 -0.92 -4.51 15.83
N VAL A 120 -2.09 -3.92 15.74
CA VAL A 120 -3.33 -4.51 16.30
C VAL A 120 -3.82 -5.65 15.42
N TRP A 121 -3.61 -5.55 14.11
CA TRP A 121 -4.00 -6.53 13.12
C TRP A 121 -2.82 -6.92 12.24
N ALA A 122 -2.78 -8.20 11.85
CA ALA A 122 -1.89 -8.72 10.83
C ALA A 122 -2.64 -8.82 9.49
N LEU A 123 -2.06 -8.27 8.42
CA LEU A 123 -2.57 -8.37 7.06
C LEU A 123 -2.17 -9.73 6.46
N SER A 124 -3.13 -10.42 5.83
CA SER A 124 -2.85 -11.65 5.09
C SER A 124 -2.05 -11.35 3.81
N ALA A 125 -1.11 -12.24 3.44
CA ALA A 125 -0.12 -12.04 2.38
C ALA A 125 -0.70 -11.62 1.00
N ASP A 126 -1.87 -12.16 0.62
CA ASP A 126 -2.48 -11.86 -0.69
C ASP A 126 -3.41 -10.65 -0.68
N TYR A 127 -3.35 -9.81 0.34
CA TYR A 127 -4.21 -8.65 0.52
C TYR A 127 -3.40 -7.35 0.65
N PRO A 128 -3.99 -6.19 0.31
CA PRO A 128 -5.39 -5.99 -0.07
C PRO A 128 -5.74 -6.47 -1.49
N LYS A 129 -7.00 -6.84 -1.69
CA LYS A 129 -7.59 -7.15 -3.00
C LYS A 129 -8.58 -6.07 -3.40
N ALA A 130 -8.87 -5.99 -4.70
CA ALA A 130 -9.90 -5.13 -5.22
C ALA A 130 -10.89 -5.92 -6.06
N ASN A 131 -12.18 -5.59 -5.92
CA ASN A 131 -13.25 -6.06 -6.80
C ASN A 131 -13.84 -4.85 -7.53
N GLY A 132 -14.13 -4.98 -8.83
CA GLY A 132 -14.78 -3.94 -9.61
C GLY A 132 -14.09 -3.61 -10.93
N ALA A 133 -14.53 -2.52 -11.56
CA ALA A 133 -14.18 -2.19 -12.95
C ALA A 133 -12.70 -1.79 -13.18
N SER A 134 -11.93 -1.54 -12.15
CA SER A 134 -10.54 -1.10 -12.22
C SER A 134 -9.63 -1.91 -11.30
N ALA A 135 -9.99 -3.16 -11.01
CA ALA A 135 -9.33 -3.96 -9.99
C ALA A 135 -7.85 -4.23 -10.31
N ARG A 136 -6.97 -3.33 -9.89
CA ARG A 136 -5.62 -3.74 -9.49
C ARG A 136 -5.72 -4.34 -8.10
N ALA A 137 -4.98 -5.40 -7.84
CA ALA A 137 -4.67 -5.76 -6.46
C ALA A 137 -4.06 -4.52 -5.79
N GLY A 138 -4.53 -4.14 -4.60
CA GLY A 138 -4.02 -2.94 -3.94
C GLY A 138 -2.51 -3.08 -3.73
N ALA A 139 -1.76 -2.17 -4.34
CA ALA A 139 -0.33 -2.09 -4.16
C ALA A 139 -0.02 -1.22 -2.94
N GLU A 140 0.90 -1.68 -2.10
CA GLU A 140 1.47 -0.82 -1.06
C GLU A 140 2.29 0.28 -1.73
N THR A 141 2.13 1.51 -1.27
CA THR A 141 2.88 2.66 -1.77
C THR A 141 4.17 2.85 -0.95
N ALA A 142 4.96 3.87 -1.29
CA ALA A 142 6.10 4.28 -0.47
C ALA A 142 5.69 4.65 0.97
N SER A 143 4.42 5.00 1.19
CA SER A 143 3.84 5.14 2.53
C SER A 143 3.18 3.82 2.94
N PRO A 144 3.69 3.13 3.97
CA PRO A 144 3.17 1.81 4.37
C PRO A 144 1.76 1.84 4.96
N LYS A 145 1.12 3.01 4.99
CA LYS A 145 -0.27 3.23 5.41
C LYS A 145 -1.21 3.43 4.23
N THR A 146 -0.69 3.66 3.04
CA THR A 146 -1.46 4.02 1.85
C THR A 146 -1.38 2.91 0.81
N PHE A 147 -2.54 2.50 0.33
CA PHE A 147 -2.70 1.45 -0.66
C PHE A 147 -3.28 2.05 -1.93
N ASP A 148 -2.70 1.73 -3.09
CA ASP A 148 -3.16 2.17 -4.41
C ASP A 148 -3.96 1.06 -5.10
N PHE A 149 -5.16 1.38 -5.55
CA PHE A 149 -6.08 0.51 -6.28
C PHE A 149 -6.22 0.88 -7.76
N GLY A 150 -5.38 1.81 -8.23
CA GLY A 150 -5.33 2.26 -9.60
C GLY A 150 -6.45 3.24 -9.99
N PRO A 151 -6.54 3.59 -11.27
CA PRO A 151 -7.47 4.60 -11.77
C PRO A 151 -8.92 4.13 -11.68
N LEU A 152 -9.84 5.06 -11.35
CA LEU A 152 -11.26 4.78 -11.25
C LEU A 152 -12.06 5.66 -12.23
N LYS A 153 -12.67 5.04 -13.25
CA LYS A 153 -13.46 5.75 -14.28
C LYS A 153 -14.69 6.44 -13.70
N PRO A 154 -15.21 7.50 -14.36
CA PRO A 154 -16.49 8.11 -13.99
C PRO A 154 -17.62 7.09 -13.85
N GLY A 155 -18.39 7.18 -12.77
CA GLY A 155 -19.49 6.28 -12.47
C GLY A 155 -19.11 4.88 -12.02
N ALA A 156 -17.84 4.49 -12.14
CA ALA A 156 -17.36 3.18 -11.73
C ALA A 156 -17.26 3.06 -10.19
N THR A 157 -17.31 1.82 -9.73
CA THR A 157 -17.14 1.45 -8.31
C THR A 157 -16.03 0.42 -8.20
N THR A 158 -15.18 0.59 -7.19
CA THR A 158 -14.18 -0.38 -6.76
C THR A 158 -14.36 -0.65 -5.28
N GLU A 159 -14.35 -1.91 -4.89
CA GLU A 159 -14.35 -2.36 -3.50
C GLU A 159 -12.93 -2.82 -3.13
N ALA A 160 -12.33 -2.14 -2.17
CA ALA A 160 -11.05 -2.50 -1.57
C ALA A 160 -11.30 -3.41 -0.37
N ILE A 161 -10.57 -4.53 -0.28
CA ILE A 161 -10.78 -5.57 0.72
C ILE A 161 -9.45 -5.92 1.38
N TRP A 162 -9.40 -5.86 2.71
CA TRP A 162 -8.30 -6.34 3.53
C TRP A 162 -8.74 -7.53 4.36
N LYS A 163 -7.93 -8.56 4.43
CA LYS A 163 -8.14 -9.72 5.31
C LYS A 163 -7.19 -9.60 6.49
N LEU A 164 -7.76 -9.37 7.68
CA LEU A 164 -7.04 -8.94 8.87
C LEU A 164 -7.25 -9.96 10.00
N SER A 165 -6.15 -10.37 10.64
CA SER A 165 -6.20 -11.21 11.84
C SER A 165 -5.90 -10.36 13.06
N ALA A 166 -6.78 -10.38 14.07
CA ALA A 166 -6.60 -9.66 15.31
C ALA A 166 -5.47 -10.27 16.15
N VAL A 167 -4.43 -9.51 16.48
CA VAL A 167 -3.24 -10.00 17.21
C VAL A 167 -2.98 -9.29 18.55
N LYS A 168 -3.81 -8.32 18.90
CA LYS A 168 -3.69 -7.58 20.16
C LYS A 168 -5.08 -7.27 20.74
N THR A 169 -5.33 -7.66 21.98
CA THR A 169 -6.58 -7.36 22.67
C THR A 169 -6.70 -5.89 23.03
N GLY A 170 -7.92 -5.37 23.12
CA GLY A 170 -8.16 -3.98 23.50
C GLY A 170 -9.33 -3.35 22.73
N SER A 171 -9.48 -2.04 22.90
CA SER A 171 -10.45 -1.21 22.17
C SER A 171 -9.68 -0.24 21.29
N TYR A 172 -9.96 -0.30 20.00
CA TYR A 172 -9.24 0.44 18.98
C TYR A 172 -10.19 1.19 18.06
N ARG A 173 -9.67 2.18 17.36
CA ARG A 173 -10.35 2.87 16.26
C ARG A 173 -9.47 2.79 15.03
N LEU A 174 -10.01 2.24 13.95
CA LEU A 174 -9.38 2.22 12.65
C LEU A 174 -9.96 3.40 11.85
N PHE A 175 -9.10 4.28 11.36
CA PHE A 175 -9.45 5.40 10.51
C PHE A 175 -9.07 5.09 9.08
N TYR A 176 -9.86 5.55 8.14
CA TYR A 176 -9.54 5.48 6.72
C TYR A 176 -9.81 6.80 6.03
N GLU A 177 -8.99 7.12 5.05
CA GLU A 177 -9.11 8.29 4.18
C GLU A 177 -8.97 7.84 2.74
N ILE A 178 -9.85 8.33 1.88
CA ILE A 178 -9.86 8.06 0.45
C ILE A 178 -9.14 9.21 -0.25
N GLY A 179 -8.14 8.87 -1.07
CA GLY A 179 -7.42 9.80 -1.93
C GLY A 179 -7.76 9.58 -3.41
N ALA A 180 -7.49 10.57 -4.22
CA ALA A 180 -7.67 10.50 -5.67
C ALA A 180 -6.35 10.37 -6.43
N GLY A 181 -5.24 10.30 -5.71
CA GLY A 181 -3.89 10.18 -6.21
C GLY A 181 -2.91 9.86 -5.09
N LEU A 182 -1.64 9.67 -5.46
CA LEU A 182 -0.51 9.51 -4.53
C LEU A 182 0.06 10.86 -4.11
N SER A 183 -0.14 11.90 -4.96
CA SER A 183 0.20 13.27 -4.64
C SER A 183 -0.89 13.93 -3.80
N SER A 184 -0.52 14.92 -2.98
CA SER A 184 -1.48 15.70 -2.21
C SER A 184 -2.33 16.66 -3.06
N GLU A 185 -2.04 16.78 -4.35
CA GLU A 185 -2.71 17.70 -5.27
C GLU A 185 -4.02 17.15 -5.82
N ALA A 186 -4.16 15.81 -5.92
CA ALA A 186 -5.40 15.12 -6.32
C ALA A 186 -6.18 14.70 -5.07
N LYS A 187 -7.28 15.39 -4.77
CA LYS A 187 -8.08 15.19 -3.55
C LYS A 187 -9.41 14.52 -3.85
N ALA A 188 -9.75 13.51 -3.08
CA ALA A 188 -11.08 12.90 -3.11
C ALA A 188 -11.99 13.60 -2.09
N GLU A 189 -13.15 14.07 -2.55
CA GLU A 189 -14.14 14.74 -1.69
C GLU A 189 -15.51 14.11 -1.82
N THR A 190 -16.26 14.19 -0.74
CA THR A 190 -17.69 13.82 -0.72
C THR A 190 -18.51 14.88 -1.46
N ALA A 191 -19.78 14.59 -1.71
CA ALA A 191 -20.73 15.59 -2.25
C ALA A 191 -20.90 16.84 -1.36
N ALA A 192 -20.55 16.74 -0.08
CA ALA A 192 -20.59 17.86 0.86
C ALA A 192 -19.30 18.72 0.83
N GLY A 193 -18.32 18.42 -0.04
CA GLY A 193 -17.06 19.13 -0.13
C GLY A 193 -16.10 18.84 1.03
N THR A 194 -16.27 17.74 1.72
CA THR A 194 -15.38 17.28 2.81
C THR A 194 -14.51 16.15 2.34
N ALA A 195 -13.34 15.97 2.96
CA ALA A 195 -12.49 14.82 2.71
C ALA A 195 -13.27 13.50 2.85
N ALA A 196 -13.10 12.60 1.90
CA ALA A 196 -13.78 11.33 1.90
C ALA A 196 -13.07 10.37 2.86
N GLY A 197 -13.71 9.97 3.95
CA GLY A 197 -13.12 9.10 4.95
C GLY A 197 -14.07 8.74 6.07
N GLY A 198 -13.57 8.01 7.05
CA GLY A 198 -14.36 7.59 8.20
C GLY A 198 -13.57 6.78 9.21
N SER A 199 -14.26 6.14 10.14
CA SER A 199 -13.62 5.28 11.12
C SER A 199 -14.51 4.14 11.58
N PHE A 200 -13.87 3.05 12.05
CA PHE A 200 -14.52 1.92 12.68
C PHE A 200 -14.03 1.78 14.13
N ALA A 201 -14.94 1.55 15.06
CA ALA A 201 -14.56 1.10 16.39
C ALA A 201 -14.48 -0.43 16.40
N ALA A 202 -13.44 -0.97 17.01
CA ALA A 202 -13.29 -2.40 17.17
C ALA A 202 -12.86 -2.74 18.60
N LYS A 203 -13.53 -3.73 19.22
CA LYS A 203 -13.16 -4.31 20.49
C LYS A 203 -12.72 -5.74 20.27
N ILE A 204 -11.47 -6.01 20.61
CA ILE A 204 -10.83 -7.34 20.51
C ILE A 204 -10.76 -7.92 21.90
N THR A 205 -11.41 -9.06 22.11
CA THR A 205 -11.42 -9.78 23.38
C THR A 205 -10.51 -11.01 23.31
N GLU A 206 -10.10 -11.52 24.45
CA GLU A 206 -9.41 -12.81 24.50
C GLU A 206 -10.32 -13.93 24.03
N VAL A 207 -9.71 -15.02 23.56
CA VAL A 207 -10.46 -16.26 23.31
C VAL A 207 -10.88 -16.77 24.69
N PRO A 208 -12.17 -17.14 24.89
CA PRO A 208 -12.57 -17.79 26.13
C PRO A 208 -11.69 -19.02 26.38
N PRO A 209 -11.26 -19.30 27.61
CA PRO A 209 -10.52 -20.51 27.91
C PRO A 209 -11.37 -21.72 27.47
N GLU A 210 -10.72 -22.72 26.88
CA GLU A 210 -11.38 -24.00 26.63
C GLU A 210 -11.84 -24.57 27.97
N THR A 211 -13.06 -25.10 28.01
CA THR A 211 -13.63 -25.71 29.20
C THR A 211 -13.95 -27.16 28.93
N VAL A 212 -13.77 -28.00 29.93
CA VAL A 212 -14.18 -29.41 29.96
C VAL A 212 -15.23 -29.63 31.03
N VAL A 213 -16.13 -30.55 30.78
CA VAL A 213 -17.09 -31.00 31.78
C VAL A 213 -16.46 -32.17 32.50
N THR A 214 -16.36 -32.09 33.83
CA THR A 214 -15.85 -33.17 34.67
C THR A 214 -16.91 -34.28 34.78
N ASP A 215 -16.52 -35.44 35.29
CA ASP A 215 -17.44 -36.56 35.53
C ASP A 215 -18.55 -36.21 36.51
N SER A 216 -18.33 -35.19 37.36
CA SER A 216 -19.35 -34.66 38.29
C SER A 216 -20.31 -33.67 37.61
N GLY A 217 -20.13 -33.33 36.32
CA GLY A 217 -20.94 -32.36 35.60
C GLY A 217 -20.53 -30.90 35.79
N GLU A 218 -19.39 -30.63 36.46
CA GLU A 218 -18.86 -29.29 36.64
C GLU A 218 -18.09 -28.81 35.41
N VAL A 219 -18.29 -27.55 34.99
CA VAL A 219 -17.57 -26.93 33.90
C VAL A 219 -16.29 -26.28 34.44
N VAL A 220 -15.13 -26.84 34.09
CA VAL A 220 -13.83 -26.35 34.52
C VAL A 220 -12.97 -25.94 33.31
N PRO A 221 -11.99 -25.01 33.45
CA PRO A 221 -11.06 -24.71 32.40
C PRO A 221 -10.31 -25.97 31.92
N ALA A 222 -10.18 -26.16 30.62
CA ALA A 222 -9.38 -27.25 30.07
C ALA A 222 -7.91 -27.11 30.52
N PRO A 223 -7.23 -28.21 30.87
CA PRO A 223 -5.82 -28.18 31.23
C PRO A 223 -5.01 -27.66 30.04
N GLN A 224 -4.19 -26.64 30.28
CA GLN A 224 -3.40 -25.97 29.22
C GLN A 224 -2.23 -26.81 28.70
N ASN A 225 -1.98 -27.98 29.30
CA ASN A 225 -0.90 -28.89 28.94
C ASN A 225 -1.39 -30.32 29.01
N PRO A 226 -1.34 -31.10 27.92
CA PRO A 226 -1.78 -32.50 27.95
C PRO A 226 -0.97 -33.39 28.92
N THR A 227 0.14 -32.89 29.45
CA THR A 227 0.96 -33.58 30.45
C THR A 227 0.42 -33.45 31.89
N GLU A 228 -0.47 -32.48 32.16
CA GLU A 228 -1.04 -32.29 33.50
C GLU A 228 -2.33 -33.08 33.74
N ALA A 229 -2.97 -33.56 32.67
CA ALA A 229 -4.21 -34.32 32.76
C ALA A 229 -4.05 -35.76 33.32
N ASN A 230 -2.82 -36.18 33.63
CA ASN A 230 -2.50 -37.54 34.05
C ASN A 230 -1.73 -37.62 35.40
N ARG A 231 -1.96 -36.69 36.30
CA ARG A 231 -1.45 -36.79 37.69
C ARG A 231 -2.57 -36.82 38.71
#